data_d10dab20f59e99821f22e2a05b4bb202
#
_entry.id   d10dab20f59e99821f22e2a05b4bb202
#
_cell.length_a   1.000
_cell.length_b   1.000
_cell.length_c   1.000
_cell.angle_alpha   90.00
_cell.angle_beta   90.00
_cell.angle_gamma   90.00
#
_symmetry.space_group_name_H-M   'P 1'
#
loop_
_entity.id
_entity.type
_entity.pdbx_description
1 polymer ?
#
loop_
_entity_poly.entity_id
_entity_poly.type
_entity_poly.pdbx_seq_one_letter_code
_entity_poly.pdbx_strand_id
1 'polypeptide(L)'
;MNSYKGKLALVTGASTGIGYAIAKELAMRGANLIISATARSEDKLHELSSEIKNIGAECHIFLEDLSRLNSGRSLYDQIKLQNLHVDLLVNNAGYGRWGTFHEVEMDDYADMIQLNVTSLSELSHLFIPDMIEKGEGGVINVGSVASLTPVPYSSVYAATKAYVLSLSEGLRYEYRNSNIRIMALLPGATVSNFGQVATAKSDKLRERLNKRTKRSAAGTVFQTSHEVAIECLEGFAKNKQFIIPGKGNRRTALITQLMPRTKVLNIVGNLFKKIAG
;
A
#
# COMPACT_ATOMS: atom_id res chain seq x y z
N MET A 1 -6.01 12.07 15.36
CA MET A 1 -6.11 12.95 14.15
C MET A 1 -7.55 12.95 13.65
N ASN A 2 -8.27 14.03 13.89
CA ASN A 2 -9.70 14.15 13.50
C ASN A 2 -9.89 15.02 12.24
N SER A 3 -8.84 15.72 11.82
CA SER A 3 -8.81 16.56 10.62
C SER A 3 -7.45 16.43 9.94
N TYR A 4 -7.44 16.52 8.62
CA TYR A 4 -6.21 16.53 7.82
C TYR A 4 -5.74 17.96 7.51
N LYS A 5 -6.58 18.97 7.80
CA LYS A 5 -6.29 20.39 7.49
C LYS A 5 -5.00 20.86 8.18
N GLY A 6 -4.07 21.38 7.37
CA GLY A 6 -2.76 21.85 7.84
C GLY A 6 -1.78 20.76 8.29
N LYS A 7 -2.13 19.48 8.11
CA LYS A 7 -1.22 18.35 8.39
C LYS A 7 -0.32 18.09 7.19
N LEU A 8 0.89 17.62 7.45
CA LEU A 8 1.82 17.18 6.41
C LEU A 8 1.81 15.65 6.32
N ALA A 9 1.42 15.12 5.17
CA ALA A 9 1.34 13.67 4.94
C ALA A 9 2.41 13.21 3.96
N LEU A 10 3.21 12.20 4.34
CA LEU A 10 4.10 11.49 3.44
C LEU A 10 3.38 10.30 2.82
N VAL A 11 3.32 10.23 1.48
CA VAL A 11 2.76 9.09 0.74
C VAL A 11 3.84 8.48 -0.14
N THR A 12 4.25 7.25 0.18
CA THR A 12 5.22 6.51 -0.65
C THR A 12 4.51 5.78 -1.80
N GLY A 13 5.19 5.65 -2.95
CA GLY A 13 4.60 5.03 -4.15
C GLY A 13 3.42 5.84 -4.72
N ALA A 14 3.48 7.17 -4.61
CA ALA A 14 2.39 8.07 -4.98
C ALA A 14 2.21 8.27 -6.50
N SER A 15 3.10 7.75 -7.33
CA SER A 15 3.09 7.99 -8.78
C SER A 15 1.87 7.42 -9.51
N THR A 16 1.19 6.41 -8.96
CA THR A 16 0.04 5.74 -9.59
C THR A 16 -0.85 5.03 -8.57
N GLY A 17 -2.06 4.62 -8.99
CA GLY A 17 -2.92 3.71 -8.26
C GLY A 17 -3.42 4.26 -6.93
N ILE A 18 -3.34 3.43 -5.87
CA ILE A 18 -3.89 3.75 -4.55
C ILE A 18 -3.12 4.91 -3.91
N GLY A 19 -1.78 4.94 -4.01
CA GLY A 19 -0.96 6.03 -3.45
C GLY A 19 -1.27 7.38 -4.08
N TYR A 20 -1.41 7.42 -5.40
CA TYR A 20 -1.86 8.63 -6.12
C TYR A 20 -3.23 9.11 -5.62
N ALA A 21 -4.19 8.17 -5.52
CA ALA A 21 -5.54 8.51 -5.09
C ALA A 21 -5.59 8.98 -3.62
N ILE A 22 -4.81 8.37 -2.72
CA ILE A 22 -4.71 8.78 -1.31
C ILE A 22 -4.08 10.18 -1.21
N ALA A 23 -3.00 10.46 -1.95
CA ALA A 23 -2.36 11.77 -1.93
C ALA A 23 -3.33 12.88 -2.38
N LYS A 24 -4.04 12.64 -3.47
CA LYS A 24 -5.03 13.58 -4.00
C LYS A 24 -6.21 13.79 -3.04
N GLU A 25 -6.74 12.73 -2.44
CA GLU A 25 -7.83 12.80 -1.47
C GLU A 25 -7.39 13.51 -0.17
N LEU A 26 -6.15 13.33 0.28
CA LEU A 26 -5.58 14.06 1.41
C LEU A 26 -5.50 15.57 1.12
N ALA A 27 -5.02 15.94 -0.07
CA ALA A 27 -4.98 17.34 -0.50
C ALA A 27 -6.39 17.98 -0.52
N MET A 28 -7.39 17.28 -1.06
CA MET A 28 -8.80 17.74 -1.05
C MET A 28 -9.34 17.89 0.37
N ARG A 29 -8.83 17.17 1.35
CA ARG A 29 -9.16 17.32 2.78
C ARG A 29 -8.28 18.34 3.52
N GLY A 30 -7.46 19.09 2.80
CA GLY A 30 -6.65 20.20 3.32
C GLY A 30 -5.30 19.81 3.92
N ALA A 31 -4.77 18.61 3.62
CA ALA A 31 -3.42 18.24 3.98
C ALA A 31 -2.41 18.81 2.97
N ASN A 32 -1.21 19.15 3.44
CA ASN A 32 -0.03 19.31 2.61
C ASN A 32 0.64 17.95 2.39
N LEU A 33 1.37 17.78 1.30
CA LEU A 33 1.88 16.49 0.87
C LEU A 33 3.41 16.47 0.70
N ILE A 34 3.99 15.35 1.13
CA ILE A 34 5.24 14.83 0.60
C ILE A 34 4.88 13.58 -0.21
N ILE A 35 5.26 13.56 -1.49
CA ILE A 35 5.04 12.42 -2.37
C ILE A 35 6.38 11.83 -2.78
N SER A 36 6.50 10.51 -2.71
CA SER A 36 7.73 9.80 -3.05
C SER A 36 7.46 8.61 -3.96
N ALA A 37 8.35 8.42 -4.93
CA ALA A 37 8.46 7.24 -5.78
C ALA A 37 9.87 7.14 -6.37
N THR A 38 10.14 6.08 -7.17
CA THR A 38 11.41 5.94 -7.87
C THR A 38 11.58 7.01 -8.96
N ALA A 39 12.82 7.34 -9.32
CA ALA A 39 13.13 8.29 -10.40
C ALA A 39 12.45 7.98 -11.74
N ARG A 40 12.22 6.69 -12.04
CA ARG A 40 11.45 6.28 -13.25
C ARG A 40 10.02 6.81 -13.31
N SER A 41 9.52 7.34 -12.22
CA SER A 41 8.15 7.88 -12.09
C SER A 41 8.14 9.38 -11.83
N GLU A 42 9.25 10.07 -12.04
CA GLU A 42 9.42 11.50 -11.76
C GLU A 42 8.37 12.36 -12.45
N ASP A 43 8.18 12.18 -13.76
CA ASP A 43 7.17 12.93 -14.53
C ASP A 43 5.76 12.81 -13.91
N LYS A 44 5.38 11.59 -13.49
CA LYS A 44 4.08 11.35 -12.85
C LYS A 44 3.95 12.00 -11.48
N LEU A 45 5.07 12.12 -10.73
CA LEU A 45 5.07 12.85 -9.48
C LEU A 45 4.93 14.36 -9.71
N HIS A 46 5.55 14.91 -10.77
CA HIS A 46 5.37 16.30 -11.16
C HIS A 46 3.93 16.60 -11.59
N GLU A 47 3.30 15.70 -12.37
CA GLU A 47 1.88 15.80 -12.72
C GLU A 47 1.01 15.83 -11.45
N LEU A 48 1.19 14.86 -10.54
CA LEU A 48 0.46 14.81 -9.28
C LEU A 48 0.71 16.05 -8.41
N SER A 49 1.96 16.50 -8.31
CA SER A 49 2.30 17.71 -7.54
C SER A 49 1.58 18.93 -8.10
N SER A 50 1.50 19.07 -9.43
CA SER A 50 0.76 20.15 -10.07
C SER A 50 -0.72 20.09 -9.75
N GLU A 51 -1.34 18.91 -9.79
CA GLU A 51 -2.74 18.72 -9.40
C GLU A 51 -2.99 19.08 -7.92
N ILE A 52 -2.08 18.66 -7.01
CA ILE A 52 -2.15 18.97 -5.57
C ILE A 52 -2.05 20.49 -5.34
N LYS A 53 -1.13 21.16 -6.01
CA LYS A 53 -0.97 22.62 -5.93
C LYS A 53 -2.19 23.36 -6.47
N ASN A 54 -2.82 22.88 -7.53
CA ASN A 54 -4.06 23.43 -8.07
C ASN A 54 -5.26 23.31 -7.10
N ILE A 55 -5.22 22.34 -6.18
CA ILE A 55 -6.20 22.19 -5.08
C ILE A 55 -5.90 23.20 -3.95
N GLY A 56 -4.74 23.85 -3.95
CA GLY A 56 -4.31 24.82 -2.93
C GLY A 56 -3.48 24.21 -1.79
N ALA A 57 -2.97 22.99 -1.94
CA ALA A 57 -2.09 22.34 -0.97
C ALA A 57 -0.62 22.47 -1.40
N GLU A 58 0.29 22.53 -0.43
CA GLU A 58 1.73 22.43 -0.70
C GLU A 58 2.09 20.98 -1.03
N CYS A 59 3.09 20.80 -1.90
CA CYS A 59 3.56 19.48 -2.30
C CYS A 59 5.06 19.48 -2.53
N HIS A 60 5.75 18.57 -1.81
CA HIS A 60 7.17 18.30 -1.94
C HIS A 60 7.37 16.94 -2.61
N ILE A 61 8.34 16.85 -3.52
CA ILE A 61 8.69 15.61 -4.25
C ILE A 61 10.03 15.10 -3.74
N PHE A 62 10.08 13.81 -3.39
CA PHE A 62 11.32 13.09 -3.08
C PHE A 62 11.44 11.86 -3.95
N LEU A 63 12.54 11.74 -4.69
CA LEU A 63 12.83 10.58 -5.53
C LEU A 63 13.68 9.59 -4.73
N GLU A 64 13.07 8.44 -4.37
CA GLU A 64 13.76 7.39 -3.62
C GLU A 64 13.31 6.00 -4.07
N ASP A 65 14.25 5.11 -4.34
CA ASP A 65 13.97 3.70 -4.65
C ASP A 65 13.96 2.87 -3.37
N LEU A 66 12.80 2.76 -2.76
CA LEU A 66 12.59 2.02 -1.51
C LEU A 66 12.85 0.51 -1.63
N SER A 67 13.19 -0.03 -2.81
CA SER A 67 13.66 -1.41 -2.96
C SER A 67 15.17 -1.56 -2.66
N ARG A 68 15.87 -0.46 -2.38
CA ARG A 68 17.29 -0.48 -2.04
C ARG A 68 17.53 -0.48 -0.54
N LEU A 69 18.66 -1.07 -0.11
CA LEU A 69 19.04 -1.09 1.29
C LEU A 69 19.19 0.34 1.85
N ASN A 70 18.76 0.55 3.08
CA ASN A 70 18.79 1.84 3.79
C ASN A 70 18.00 2.99 3.12
N SER A 71 17.18 2.70 2.12
CA SER A 71 16.42 3.72 1.41
C SER A 71 15.32 4.38 2.26
N GLY A 72 14.76 3.66 3.22
CA GLY A 72 13.85 4.25 4.21
C GLY A 72 14.56 5.31 5.07
N ARG A 73 15.78 5.02 5.53
CA ARG A 73 16.64 5.98 6.23
C ARG A 73 16.98 7.16 5.35
N SER A 74 17.42 6.91 4.10
CA SER A 74 17.74 7.95 3.13
C SER A 74 16.58 8.93 2.93
N LEU A 75 15.38 8.43 2.70
CA LEU A 75 14.19 9.25 2.53
C LEU A 75 13.88 10.08 3.79
N TYR A 76 13.96 9.46 4.97
CA TYR A 76 13.75 10.16 6.23
C TYR A 76 14.75 11.31 6.41
N ASP A 77 16.05 11.05 6.20
CA ASP A 77 17.11 12.05 6.39
C ASP A 77 16.94 13.21 5.40
N GLN A 78 16.59 12.96 4.13
CA GLN A 78 16.27 13.99 3.15
C GLN A 78 15.11 14.88 3.59
N ILE A 79 14.04 14.31 4.14
CA ILE A 79 12.87 15.03 4.66
C ILE A 79 13.26 15.89 5.88
N LYS A 80 14.05 15.34 6.80
CA LYS A 80 14.54 16.06 8.00
C LYS A 80 15.47 17.23 7.64
N LEU A 81 16.33 17.08 6.62
CA LEU A 81 17.19 18.17 6.13
C LEU A 81 16.39 19.38 5.62
N GLN A 82 15.17 19.19 5.16
CA GLN A 82 14.26 20.29 4.77
C GLN A 82 13.41 20.82 5.94
N ASN A 83 13.67 20.39 7.18
CA ASN A 83 12.90 20.75 8.37
C ASN A 83 11.39 20.42 8.25
N LEU A 84 11.04 19.38 7.50
CA LEU A 84 9.66 18.93 7.33
C LEU A 84 9.29 17.94 8.44
N HIS A 85 8.12 18.15 9.07
CA HIS A 85 7.60 17.30 10.13
C HIS A 85 6.37 16.54 9.66
N VAL A 86 6.49 15.23 9.46
CA VAL A 86 5.42 14.36 8.96
C VAL A 86 4.41 14.05 10.06
N ASP A 87 3.16 14.42 9.86
CA ASP A 87 2.03 14.11 10.75
C ASP A 87 1.37 12.77 10.42
N LEU A 88 1.37 12.38 9.12
CA LEU A 88 0.77 11.15 8.64
C LEU A 88 1.73 10.47 7.67
N LEU A 89 2.14 9.26 8.01
CA LEU A 89 2.91 8.38 7.12
C LEU A 89 1.97 7.40 6.43
N VAL A 90 1.96 7.37 5.10
CA VAL A 90 1.26 6.38 4.28
C VAL A 90 2.28 5.51 3.58
N ASN A 91 2.59 4.36 4.15
CA ASN A 91 3.43 3.33 3.59
C ASN A 91 2.65 2.56 2.51
N ASN A 92 2.61 3.11 1.30
CA ASN A 92 1.87 2.52 0.18
C ASN A 92 2.79 1.88 -0.86
N ALA A 93 4.05 2.31 -0.99
CA ALA A 93 4.99 1.72 -1.94
C ALA A 93 5.04 0.19 -1.78
N GLY A 94 4.91 -0.51 -2.89
CA GLY A 94 4.92 -1.96 -2.89
C GLY A 94 4.53 -2.55 -4.23
N TYR A 95 5.02 -3.75 -4.51
CA TYR A 95 4.62 -4.53 -5.68
C TYR A 95 4.53 -6.02 -5.35
N GLY A 96 4.02 -6.81 -6.28
CA GLY A 96 3.97 -8.26 -6.22
C GLY A 96 4.65 -8.90 -7.42
N ARG A 97 4.96 -10.19 -7.30
CA ARG A 97 5.38 -11.06 -8.41
C ARG A 97 4.49 -12.29 -8.44
N TRP A 98 4.09 -12.68 -9.65
CA TRP A 98 3.28 -13.87 -9.89
C TRP A 98 4.07 -14.87 -10.72
N GLY A 99 3.99 -16.13 -10.35
CA GLY A 99 4.66 -17.25 -11.02
C GLY A 99 4.84 -18.43 -10.08
N THR A 100 5.26 -19.57 -10.61
CA THR A 100 5.73 -20.70 -9.81
C THR A 100 6.96 -20.25 -9.02
N PHE A 101 7.06 -20.63 -7.75
CA PHE A 101 8.04 -20.06 -6.81
C PHE A 101 9.49 -20.08 -7.35
N HIS A 102 9.92 -21.17 -7.93
CA HIS A 102 11.29 -21.33 -8.45
C HIS A 102 11.52 -20.69 -9.83
N GLU A 103 10.45 -20.25 -10.52
CA GLU A 103 10.54 -19.58 -11.83
C GLU A 103 10.66 -18.06 -11.73
N VAL A 104 10.50 -17.51 -10.52
CA VAL A 104 10.72 -16.08 -10.26
C VAL A 104 12.12 -15.89 -9.73
N GLU A 105 12.87 -14.95 -10.31
CA GLU A 105 14.25 -14.66 -9.90
C GLU A 105 14.32 -14.26 -8.42
N MET A 106 15.33 -14.76 -7.69
CA MET A 106 15.50 -14.49 -6.27
C MET A 106 15.70 -12.99 -5.98
N ASP A 107 16.36 -12.27 -6.87
CA ASP A 107 16.57 -10.83 -6.75
C ASP A 107 15.23 -10.06 -6.78
N ASP A 108 14.26 -10.51 -7.59
CA ASP A 108 12.90 -9.92 -7.58
C ASP A 108 12.20 -10.12 -6.25
N TYR A 109 12.40 -11.27 -5.60
CA TYR A 109 11.86 -11.52 -4.27
C TYR A 109 12.59 -10.68 -3.21
N ALA A 110 13.92 -10.55 -3.31
CA ALA A 110 14.71 -9.74 -2.38
C ALA A 110 14.29 -8.27 -2.45
N ASP A 111 14.21 -7.69 -3.65
CA ASP A 111 13.75 -6.31 -3.87
C ASP A 111 12.31 -6.11 -3.36
N MET A 112 11.43 -7.09 -3.58
CA MET A 112 10.04 -7.04 -3.10
C MET A 112 9.96 -7.09 -1.58
N ILE A 113 10.76 -7.93 -0.92
CA ILE A 113 10.82 -8.02 0.56
C ILE A 113 11.40 -6.70 1.11
N GLN A 114 12.48 -6.21 0.51
CA GLN A 114 13.08 -4.93 0.90
C GLN A 114 12.04 -3.81 0.86
N LEU A 115 11.31 -3.67 -0.25
CA LEU A 115 10.30 -2.62 -0.42
C LEU A 115 9.09 -2.81 0.51
N ASN A 116 8.47 -4.01 0.47
CA ASN A 116 7.18 -4.25 1.14
C ASN A 116 7.31 -4.44 2.65
N VAL A 117 8.49 -4.82 3.15
CA VAL A 117 8.74 -5.18 4.55
C VAL A 117 9.75 -4.24 5.19
N THR A 118 11.00 -4.27 4.71
CA THR A 118 12.11 -3.58 5.38
C THR A 118 11.93 -2.07 5.36
N SER A 119 11.75 -1.47 4.18
CA SER A 119 11.61 -0.01 4.06
C SER A 119 10.34 0.53 4.71
N LEU A 120 9.23 -0.23 4.68
CA LEU A 120 8.02 0.10 5.43
C LEU A 120 8.29 0.12 6.93
N SER A 121 9.03 -0.88 7.45
CA SER A 121 9.39 -0.97 8.86
C SER A 121 10.36 0.14 9.27
N GLU A 122 11.38 0.43 8.43
CA GLU A 122 12.32 1.55 8.64
C GLU A 122 11.59 2.88 8.75
N LEU A 123 10.73 3.21 7.78
CA LEU A 123 9.97 4.46 7.80
C LEU A 123 9.07 4.55 9.03
N SER A 124 8.36 3.47 9.39
CA SER A 124 7.53 3.44 10.59
C SER A 124 8.38 3.66 11.86
N HIS A 125 9.54 2.98 11.96
CA HIS A 125 10.46 3.09 13.08
C HIS A 125 11.04 4.50 13.24
N LEU A 126 11.30 5.20 12.13
CA LEU A 126 11.91 6.52 12.12
C LEU A 126 10.90 7.65 12.39
N PHE A 127 9.69 7.57 11.82
CA PHE A 127 8.70 8.64 11.96
C PHE A 127 7.86 8.55 13.24
N ILE A 128 7.63 7.35 13.80
CA ILE A 128 6.82 7.22 15.03
C ILE A 128 7.42 8.00 16.22
N PRO A 129 8.73 7.98 16.50
CA PRO A 129 9.32 8.80 17.57
C PRO A 129 9.05 10.31 17.39
N ASP A 130 9.21 10.85 16.17
CA ASP A 130 8.91 12.26 15.89
C ASP A 130 7.43 12.61 16.18
N MET A 131 6.52 11.69 15.82
CA MET A 131 5.09 11.84 16.09
C MET A 131 4.78 11.80 17.59
N ILE A 132 5.48 10.94 18.36
CA ILE A 132 5.35 10.85 19.83
C ILE A 132 5.82 12.16 20.46
N GLU A 133 6.97 12.68 20.06
CA GLU A 133 7.51 13.96 20.54
C GLU A 133 6.52 15.11 20.26
N LYS A 134 5.88 15.11 19.11
CA LYS A 134 4.82 16.08 18.74
C LYS A 134 3.51 15.89 19.51
N GLY A 135 3.30 14.73 20.14
CA GLY A 135 2.09 14.38 20.88
C GLY A 135 0.89 13.93 20.03
N GLU A 136 1.05 13.84 18.72
CA GLU A 136 0.04 13.27 17.81
C GLU A 136 0.68 12.80 16.49
N GLY A 137 0.07 11.79 15.87
CA GLY A 137 0.51 11.32 14.56
C GLY A 137 -0.31 10.17 14.03
N GLY A 138 0.06 9.70 12.85
CA GLY A 138 -0.58 8.56 12.26
C GLY A 138 0.24 7.79 11.25
N VAL A 139 -0.02 6.49 11.17
CA VAL A 139 0.59 5.60 10.19
C VAL A 139 -0.50 4.76 9.51
N ILE A 140 -0.51 4.77 8.19
CA ILE A 140 -1.34 3.87 7.37
C ILE A 140 -0.39 2.95 6.60
N ASN A 141 -0.45 1.65 6.90
CA ASN A 141 0.33 0.64 6.20
C ASN A 141 -0.57 -0.07 5.17
N VAL A 142 -0.16 -0.04 3.90
CA VAL A 142 -0.95 -0.66 2.83
C VAL A 142 -0.58 -2.14 2.68
N GLY A 143 -1.42 -2.98 3.28
CA GLY A 143 -1.44 -4.43 3.12
C GLY A 143 -2.17 -4.87 1.85
N SER A 144 -2.97 -5.93 1.98
CA SER A 144 -3.83 -6.48 0.93
C SER A 144 -4.82 -7.46 1.58
N VAL A 145 -5.90 -7.83 0.91
CA VAL A 145 -6.68 -9.02 1.31
C VAL A 145 -5.82 -10.30 1.28
N ALA A 146 -4.71 -10.31 0.53
CA ALA A 146 -3.70 -11.36 0.57
C ALA A 146 -2.97 -11.46 1.93
N SER A 147 -3.09 -10.48 2.81
CA SER A 147 -2.61 -10.54 4.20
C SER A 147 -3.34 -11.60 5.03
N LEU A 148 -4.55 -11.95 4.63
CA LEU A 148 -5.45 -12.80 5.42
C LEU A 148 -5.35 -14.29 5.06
N THR A 149 -4.80 -14.61 3.88
CA THR A 149 -4.72 -16.00 3.39
C THR A 149 -3.46 -16.23 2.56
N PRO A 150 -2.90 -17.46 2.55
CA PRO A 150 -1.85 -17.81 1.59
C PRO A 150 -2.37 -17.69 0.15
N VAL A 151 -1.53 -17.19 -0.75
CA VAL A 151 -1.84 -17.07 -2.18
C VAL A 151 -0.81 -17.86 -2.99
N PRO A 152 -1.09 -19.11 -3.40
CA PRO A 152 -0.22 -19.86 -4.30
C PRO A 152 0.08 -19.07 -5.58
N TYR A 153 1.26 -19.25 -6.14
CA TYR A 153 1.81 -18.49 -7.28
C TYR A 153 2.03 -16.99 -7.01
N SER A 154 1.83 -16.55 -5.76
CA SER A 154 2.16 -15.22 -5.24
C SER A 154 2.55 -15.30 -3.76
N SER A 155 3.21 -16.40 -3.38
CA SER A 155 3.44 -16.79 -1.97
C SER A 155 4.27 -15.75 -1.22
N VAL A 156 5.37 -15.27 -1.81
CA VAL A 156 6.24 -14.27 -1.17
C VAL A 156 5.50 -12.94 -1.00
N TYR A 157 4.76 -12.49 -2.01
CA TYR A 157 3.93 -11.29 -1.87
C TYR A 157 2.90 -11.43 -0.73
N ALA A 158 2.16 -12.55 -0.69
CA ALA A 158 1.18 -12.77 0.38
C ALA A 158 1.86 -12.78 1.77
N ALA A 159 3.04 -13.37 1.89
CA ALA A 159 3.83 -13.37 3.12
C ALA A 159 4.25 -11.94 3.52
N THR A 160 4.72 -11.10 2.56
CA THR A 160 5.05 -9.69 2.86
C THR A 160 3.82 -8.92 3.33
N LYS A 161 2.65 -9.17 2.76
CA LYS A 161 1.42 -8.47 3.14
C LYS A 161 0.83 -8.99 4.47
N ALA A 162 1.04 -10.27 4.81
CA ALA A 162 0.74 -10.81 6.14
C ALA A 162 1.62 -10.15 7.22
N TYR A 163 2.92 -9.96 6.92
CA TYR A 163 3.83 -9.20 7.79
C TYR A 163 3.29 -7.79 8.05
N VAL A 164 2.90 -7.06 7.00
CA VAL A 164 2.37 -5.68 7.13
C VAL A 164 1.15 -5.61 8.05
N LEU A 165 0.22 -6.57 7.94
CA LEU A 165 -0.94 -6.62 8.81
C LEU A 165 -0.53 -6.87 10.26
N SER A 166 0.27 -7.91 10.51
CA SER A 166 0.73 -8.30 11.85
C SER A 166 1.51 -7.17 12.53
N LEU A 167 2.45 -6.54 11.80
CA LEU A 167 3.19 -5.38 12.30
C LEU A 167 2.25 -4.23 12.68
N SER A 168 1.30 -3.89 11.81
CA SER A 168 0.37 -2.78 12.07
C SER A 168 -0.48 -3.00 13.31
N GLU A 169 -0.94 -4.23 13.53
CA GLU A 169 -1.71 -4.62 14.72
C GLU A 169 -0.86 -4.57 15.99
N GLY A 170 0.38 -5.06 15.94
CA GLY A 170 1.33 -4.98 17.05
C GLY A 170 1.64 -3.55 17.44
N LEU A 171 2.09 -2.73 16.48
CA LEU A 171 2.38 -1.32 16.71
C LEU A 171 1.17 -0.54 17.22
N ARG A 172 -0.02 -0.82 16.70
CA ARG A 172 -1.26 -0.19 17.21
C ARG A 172 -1.47 -0.46 18.68
N TYR A 173 -1.21 -1.68 19.14
CA TYR A 173 -1.32 -2.02 20.56
C TYR A 173 -0.23 -1.34 21.39
N GLU A 174 1.02 -1.35 20.92
CA GLU A 174 2.16 -0.72 21.61
C GLU A 174 1.94 0.78 21.83
N TYR A 175 1.45 1.47 20.80
CA TYR A 175 1.25 2.94 20.83
C TYR A 175 -0.18 3.39 21.18
N ARG A 176 -1.04 2.50 21.70
CA ARG A 176 -2.45 2.84 22.01
C ARG A 176 -2.63 4.01 23.01
N ASN A 177 -1.62 4.28 23.84
CA ASN A 177 -1.64 5.34 24.84
C ASN A 177 -0.87 6.62 24.42
N SER A 178 -0.29 6.65 23.22
CA SER A 178 0.58 7.75 22.75
C SER A 178 -0.11 8.72 21.76
N ASN A 179 -1.42 8.67 21.62
CA ASN A 179 -2.17 9.45 20.62
C ASN A 179 -1.67 9.25 19.17
N ILE A 180 -1.02 8.11 18.90
CA ILE A 180 -0.58 7.70 17.58
C ILE A 180 -1.58 6.70 17.00
N ARG A 181 -2.15 7.01 15.84
CA ARG A 181 -3.09 6.12 15.15
C ARG A 181 -2.36 5.26 14.14
N ILE A 182 -2.48 3.96 14.25
CA ILE A 182 -1.91 3.01 13.29
C ILE A 182 -3.02 2.17 12.71
N MET A 183 -3.08 2.08 11.38
CA MET A 183 -4.11 1.35 10.65
C MET A 183 -3.52 0.57 9.48
N ALA A 184 -3.96 -0.67 9.29
CA ALA A 184 -3.71 -1.40 8.06
C ALA A 184 -4.82 -1.15 7.04
N LEU A 185 -4.45 -0.81 5.81
CA LEU A 185 -5.35 -0.78 4.66
C LEU A 185 -5.20 -2.09 3.88
N LEU A 186 -6.28 -2.85 3.70
CA LEU A 186 -6.28 -4.15 3.04
C LEU A 186 -7.12 -4.13 1.75
N PRO A 187 -6.61 -3.54 0.65
CA PRO A 187 -7.33 -3.49 -0.61
C PRO A 187 -7.53 -4.89 -1.19
N GLY A 188 -8.68 -5.09 -1.83
CA GLY A 188 -8.91 -6.22 -2.73
C GLY A 188 -8.46 -5.91 -4.15
N ALA A 189 -9.10 -6.57 -5.14
CA ALA A 189 -8.86 -6.29 -6.55
C ALA A 189 -9.27 -4.84 -6.87
N THR A 190 -8.28 -4.02 -7.22
CA THR A 190 -8.43 -2.60 -7.52
C THR A 190 -7.99 -2.32 -8.95
N VAL A 191 -8.71 -1.46 -9.65
CA VAL A 191 -8.30 -0.99 -10.99
C VAL A 191 -7.03 -0.16 -10.84
N SER A 192 -5.89 -0.76 -11.16
CA SER A 192 -4.56 -0.14 -11.06
C SER A 192 -3.57 -0.88 -11.96
N ASN A 193 -2.37 -0.33 -12.12
CA ASN A 193 -1.28 -0.96 -12.87
C ASN A 193 -0.61 -2.13 -12.10
N PHE A 194 -1.10 -2.48 -10.90
CA PHE A 194 -0.49 -3.50 -10.05
C PHE A 194 -0.35 -4.86 -10.75
N GLY A 195 -1.42 -5.32 -11.41
CA GLY A 195 -1.38 -6.59 -12.14
C GLY A 195 -0.37 -6.60 -13.30
N GLN A 196 -0.22 -5.47 -14.00
CA GLN A 196 0.78 -5.31 -15.06
C GLN A 196 2.20 -5.38 -14.50
N VAL A 197 2.46 -4.74 -13.36
CA VAL A 197 3.76 -4.79 -12.66
C VAL A 197 4.05 -6.21 -12.15
N ALA A 198 3.04 -6.90 -11.59
CA ALA A 198 3.18 -8.25 -11.07
C ALA A 198 3.52 -9.29 -12.15
N THR A 199 3.12 -9.03 -13.40
CA THR A 199 3.38 -9.89 -14.58
C THR A 199 4.43 -9.33 -15.53
N ALA A 200 5.12 -8.24 -15.18
CA ALA A 200 5.97 -7.46 -16.10
C ALA A 200 7.10 -8.28 -16.77
N LYS A 201 7.63 -9.28 -16.06
CA LYS A 201 8.73 -10.13 -16.56
C LYS A 201 8.26 -11.41 -17.28
N SER A 202 6.94 -11.57 -17.52
CA SER A 202 6.40 -12.73 -18.22
C SER A 202 5.27 -12.31 -19.16
N ASP A 203 5.55 -12.28 -20.46
CA ASP A 203 4.54 -11.93 -21.47
C ASP A 203 3.37 -12.93 -21.48
N LYS A 204 3.64 -14.21 -21.23
CA LYS A 204 2.63 -15.27 -21.09
C LYS A 204 1.65 -14.97 -19.94
N LEU A 205 2.15 -14.54 -18.79
CA LEU A 205 1.31 -14.16 -17.64
C LEU A 205 0.53 -12.88 -17.93
N ARG A 206 1.16 -11.90 -18.58
CA ARG A 206 0.51 -10.64 -18.96
C ARG A 206 -0.65 -10.87 -19.92
N GLU A 207 -0.46 -11.72 -20.93
CA GLU A 207 -1.51 -12.09 -21.89
C GLU A 207 -2.69 -12.79 -21.18
N ARG A 208 -2.40 -13.75 -20.28
CA ARG A 208 -3.43 -14.45 -19.50
C ARG A 208 -4.21 -13.49 -18.58
N LEU A 209 -3.52 -12.55 -17.94
CA LEU A 209 -4.15 -11.53 -17.11
C LEU A 209 -5.09 -10.64 -17.94
N ASN A 210 -4.64 -10.17 -19.11
CA ASN A 210 -5.44 -9.34 -20.00
C ASN A 210 -6.69 -10.04 -20.53
N LYS A 211 -6.59 -11.34 -20.88
CA LYS A 211 -7.74 -12.17 -21.26
C LYS A 211 -8.75 -12.32 -20.12
N ARG A 212 -8.27 -12.38 -18.88
CA ARG A 212 -9.14 -12.52 -17.71
C ARG A 212 -9.83 -11.20 -17.33
N THR A 213 -9.12 -10.08 -17.34
CA THR A 213 -9.72 -8.75 -17.08
C THR A 213 -10.86 -8.46 -18.07
N LYS A 214 -10.71 -8.84 -19.33
CA LYS A 214 -11.80 -8.75 -20.33
C LYS A 214 -13.00 -9.68 -20.02
N ARG A 215 -12.77 -10.88 -19.45
CA ARG A 215 -13.83 -11.83 -19.07
C ARG A 215 -14.47 -11.53 -17.72
N SER A 216 -13.71 -10.97 -16.78
CA SER A 216 -14.17 -10.66 -15.42
C SER A 216 -15.05 -9.41 -15.35
N ALA A 217 -15.14 -8.64 -16.43
CA ALA A 217 -16.10 -7.52 -16.56
C ALA A 217 -17.57 -7.96 -16.38
N ALA A 218 -17.85 -9.26 -16.38
CA ALA A 218 -19.21 -9.82 -16.26
C ALA A 218 -19.61 -10.20 -14.81
N GLY A 219 -18.90 -9.79 -13.76
CA GLY A 219 -19.33 -10.14 -12.38
C GLY A 219 -18.44 -9.77 -11.21
N THR A 220 -17.19 -9.36 -11.42
CA THR A 220 -16.31 -8.92 -10.33
C THR A 220 -16.29 -7.40 -10.30
N VAL A 221 -16.88 -6.81 -9.26
CA VAL A 221 -16.84 -5.35 -9.05
C VAL A 221 -15.44 -4.99 -8.56
N PHE A 222 -14.58 -4.55 -9.48
CA PHE A 222 -13.30 -3.95 -9.12
C PHE A 222 -13.55 -2.56 -8.55
N GLN A 223 -12.96 -2.27 -7.39
CA GLN A 223 -12.95 -0.91 -6.87
C GLN A 223 -11.98 -0.03 -7.65
N THR A 224 -12.32 1.24 -7.77
CA THR A 224 -11.37 2.26 -8.23
C THR A 224 -10.40 2.61 -7.11
N SER A 225 -9.19 3.07 -7.46
CA SER A 225 -8.23 3.58 -6.48
C SER A 225 -8.80 4.75 -5.66
N HIS A 226 -9.68 5.55 -6.24
CA HIS A 226 -10.34 6.67 -5.57
C HIS A 226 -11.31 6.19 -4.47
N GLU A 227 -12.17 5.20 -4.75
CA GLU A 227 -13.05 4.61 -3.74
C GLU A 227 -12.26 4.00 -2.58
N VAL A 228 -11.12 3.34 -2.89
CA VAL A 228 -10.22 2.80 -1.87
C VAL A 228 -9.63 3.92 -1.00
N ALA A 229 -9.23 5.05 -1.61
CA ALA A 229 -8.69 6.20 -0.88
C ALA A 229 -9.72 6.84 0.06
N ILE A 230 -10.94 7.04 -0.40
CA ILE A 230 -12.03 7.58 0.43
C ILE A 230 -12.28 6.68 1.64
N GLU A 231 -12.54 5.37 1.41
CA GLU A 231 -12.81 4.42 2.50
C GLU A 231 -11.60 4.30 3.47
N CYS A 232 -10.36 4.40 2.94
CA CYS A 232 -9.14 4.41 3.74
C CYS A 232 -9.13 5.57 4.73
N LEU A 233 -9.27 6.79 4.24
CA LEU A 233 -9.18 7.98 5.08
C LEU A 233 -10.37 8.12 6.04
N GLU A 234 -11.56 7.68 5.66
CA GLU A 234 -12.70 7.58 6.59
C GLU A 234 -12.46 6.55 7.70
N GLY A 235 -11.89 5.39 7.35
CA GLY A 235 -11.53 4.37 8.33
C GLY A 235 -10.48 4.85 9.31
N PHE A 236 -9.47 5.56 8.82
CA PHE A 236 -8.42 6.14 9.64
C PHE A 236 -8.95 7.25 10.56
N ALA A 237 -9.80 8.15 10.07
CA ALA A 237 -10.45 9.16 10.88
C ALA A 237 -11.30 8.55 12.02
N LYS A 238 -11.96 7.42 11.76
CA LYS A 238 -12.72 6.63 12.76
C LYS A 238 -11.84 5.75 13.65
N ASN A 239 -10.50 5.89 13.58
CA ASN A 239 -9.52 5.12 14.34
C ASN A 239 -9.72 3.60 14.25
N LYS A 240 -10.01 3.08 13.05
CA LYS A 240 -10.11 1.63 12.84
C LYS A 240 -8.75 0.95 12.88
N GLN A 241 -8.70 -0.30 13.34
CA GLN A 241 -7.49 -1.12 13.38
C GLN A 241 -7.03 -1.49 11.96
N PHE A 242 -7.95 -1.96 11.15
CA PHE A 242 -7.76 -2.15 9.71
C PHE A 242 -9.05 -1.86 8.94
N ILE A 243 -8.92 -1.69 7.65
CA ILE A 243 -10.06 -1.56 6.75
C ILE A 243 -9.86 -2.40 5.49
N ILE A 244 -10.91 -3.10 5.08
CA ILE A 244 -11.02 -3.79 3.80
C ILE A 244 -12.00 -2.98 2.95
N PRO A 245 -11.53 -2.18 1.97
CA PRO A 245 -12.42 -1.41 1.13
C PRO A 245 -13.34 -2.31 0.29
N GLY A 246 -14.57 -1.85 0.07
CA GLY A 246 -15.57 -2.54 -0.72
C GLY A 246 -16.35 -3.63 0.03
N LYS A 247 -17.68 -3.55 -0.05
CA LYS A 247 -18.59 -4.52 0.61
C LYS A 247 -18.31 -5.97 0.16
N GLY A 248 -18.02 -6.18 -1.13
CA GLY A 248 -17.71 -7.50 -1.69
C GLY A 248 -16.42 -8.08 -1.12
N ASN A 249 -15.36 -7.27 -1.05
CA ASN A 249 -14.06 -7.67 -0.49
C ASN A 249 -14.19 -8.04 1.00
N ARG A 250 -14.94 -7.25 1.79
CA ARG A 250 -15.20 -7.54 3.21
C ARG A 250 -15.92 -8.87 3.39
N ARG A 251 -16.96 -9.12 2.58
CA ARG A 251 -17.71 -10.36 2.64
C ARG A 251 -16.85 -11.57 2.28
N THR A 252 -16.06 -11.47 1.23
CA THR A 252 -15.14 -12.54 0.83
C THR A 252 -14.09 -12.80 1.91
N ALA A 253 -13.47 -11.75 2.48
CA ALA A 253 -12.51 -11.87 3.55
C ALA A 253 -13.11 -12.57 4.79
N LEU A 254 -14.33 -12.20 5.20
CA LEU A 254 -15.01 -12.85 6.31
C LEU A 254 -15.25 -14.34 6.04
N ILE A 255 -15.76 -14.68 4.85
CA ILE A 255 -16.03 -16.07 4.47
C ILE A 255 -14.73 -16.89 4.48
N THR A 256 -13.64 -16.36 3.92
CA THR A 256 -12.36 -17.07 3.88
C THR A 256 -11.73 -17.28 5.25
N GLN A 257 -11.97 -16.37 6.20
CA GLN A 257 -11.51 -16.53 7.59
C GLN A 257 -12.28 -17.59 8.37
N LEU A 258 -13.56 -17.81 8.04
CA LEU A 258 -14.41 -18.82 8.68
C LEU A 258 -14.26 -20.23 8.06
N MET A 259 -13.66 -20.33 6.89
CA MET A 259 -13.44 -21.61 6.21
C MET A 259 -12.17 -22.31 6.71
N PRO A 260 -12.14 -23.68 6.71
CA PRO A 260 -10.91 -24.40 6.93
C PRO A 260 -9.80 -23.94 5.98
N ARG A 261 -8.60 -23.68 6.53
CA ARG A 261 -7.46 -23.11 5.80
C ARG A 261 -7.08 -23.91 4.55
N THR A 262 -7.18 -25.24 4.59
CA THR A 262 -6.93 -26.11 3.45
C THR A 262 -7.92 -25.92 2.30
N LYS A 263 -9.23 -25.69 2.62
CA LYS A 263 -10.23 -25.40 1.60
C LYS A 263 -9.99 -24.06 0.92
N VAL A 264 -9.66 -23.01 1.71
CA VAL A 264 -9.30 -21.68 1.18
C VAL A 264 -8.09 -21.80 0.27
N LEU A 265 -7.04 -22.51 0.70
CA LEU A 265 -5.82 -22.72 -0.08
C LEU A 265 -6.11 -23.37 -1.44
N ASN A 266 -6.95 -24.40 -1.47
CA ASN A 266 -7.33 -25.09 -2.71
C ASN A 266 -8.13 -24.15 -3.65
N ILE A 267 -9.08 -23.38 -3.14
CA ILE A 267 -9.87 -22.44 -3.94
C ILE A 267 -8.98 -21.35 -4.52
N VAL A 268 -8.16 -20.71 -3.69
CA VAL A 268 -7.25 -19.63 -4.11
C VAL A 268 -6.18 -20.18 -5.05
N GLY A 269 -5.61 -21.34 -4.74
CA GLY A 269 -4.60 -22.01 -5.58
C GLY A 269 -5.14 -22.34 -6.97
N ASN A 270 -6.33 -22.93 -7.07
CA ASN A 270 -6.98 -23.22 -8.36
C ASN A 270 -7.29 -21.96 -9.16
N LEU A 271 -7.64 -20.86 -8.47
CA LEU A 271 -7.88 -19.58 -9.11
C LEU A 271 -6.60 -19.00 -9.69
N PHE A 272 -5.51 -18.98 -8.93
CA PHE A 272 -4.21 -18.44 -9.37
C PHE A 272 -3.48 -19.35 -10.35
N LYS A 273 -3.63 -20.69 -10.27
CA LYS A 273 -3.10 -21.64 -11.24
C LYS A 273 -3.55 -21.33 -12.68
N LYS A 274 -4.79 -20.84 -12.85
CA LYS A 274 -5.32 -20.44 -14.16
C LYS A 274 -4.65 -19.18 -14.73
N ILE A 275 -3.97 -18.40 -13.90
CA ILE A 275 -3.33 -17.13 -14.28
C ILE A 275 -1.82 -17.32 -14.36
N ALA A 276 -1.22 -17.94 -13.38
CA ALA A 276 0.21 -17.94 -13.10
C ALA A 276 0.85 -19.34 -13.06
N GLY A 277 0.06 -20.38 -13.28
CA GLY A 277 0.53 -21.76 -13.39
C GLY A 277 0.73 -22.23 -14.83
#